data_6b849c61fa23cbc8ad523f113a86bda3
#
_entry.id   6b849c61fa23cbc8ad523f113a86bda3
#
_cell.length_a   1.000
_cell.length_b   1.000
_cell.length_c   1.000
_cell.angle_alpha   90.00
_cell.angle_beta   90.00
_cell.angle_gamma   90.00
#
_symmetry.space_group_name_H-M   'P 1'
#
loop_
_entity.id
_entity.type
_entity.pdbx_description
1 polymer ?
#
loop_
_entity_poly.entity_id
_entity_poly.type
_entity_poly.pdbx_seq_one_letter_code
_entity_poly.pdbx_strand_id
1 'polypeptide(L)'
;MFYKNNSLIIIITIMFSFFNKVQANYEKIFFDLSIKNIDNKVIHLNKYKDKTILLVNVASQCGFTKQYSSLQTLYDKYKNQGLIVIGIPSNQFGGQEPGSNDEIKDFCETNFNITFPITDKVDVKGDNAHQIYQWAKKNHGKSTIPKWNFHKILINKDGKIQDTFNSFVDPLSKKIINQIESIL
;
A
#
# COMPACT_ATOMS: atom_id res chain seq x y z
N MET A 1 -74.95 16.60 10.85
CA MET A 1 -74.22 15.43 10.41
C MET A 1 -72.79 15.90 10.05
N PHE A 2 -71.87 15.75 11.04
CA PHE A 2 -70.50 16.34 10.91
C PHE A 2 -69.53 15.22 10.49
N TYR A 3 -68.94 15.34 9.31
CA TYR A 3 -67.83 14.51 8.86
C TYR A 3 -66.52 15.03 9.48
N LYS A 4 -65.93 14.25 10.35
CA LYS A 4 -64.57 14.47 10.87
C LYS A 4 -63.54 13.87 9.88
N ASN A 5 -62.79 14.73 9.17
CA ASN A 5 -61.63 14.33 8.41
C ASN A 5 -60.45 14.08 9.35
N ASN A 6 -60.05 12.85 9.53
CA ASN A 6 -58.78 12.50 10.20
C ASN A 6 -57.65 12.47 9.14
N SER A 7 -56.90 13.55 9.04
CA SER A 7 -55.65 13.55 8.27
C SER A 7 -54.55 12.85 9.03
N LEU A 8 -54.23 11.64 8.62
CA LEU A 8 -53.12 10.86 9.16
C LEU A 8 -51.80 11.44 8.58
N ILE A 9 -51.07 12.21 9.39
CA ILE A 9 -49.75 12.71 9.07
C ILE A 9 -48.77 11.57 9.28
N ILE A 10 -48.29 10.98 8.17
CA ILE A 10 -47.21 9.99 8.18
C ILE A 10 -45.90 10.78 8.26
N ILE A 11 -45.29 10.80 9.46
CA ILE A 11 -43.92 11.32 9.64
C ILE A 11 -42.96 10.25 9.17
N ILE A 12 -42.43 10.43 7.95
CA ILE A 12 -41.34 9.60 7.44
C ILE A 12 -40.05 10.09 8.11
N THR A 13 -39.64 9.39 9.17
CA THR A 13 -38.34 9.62 9.80
C THR A 13 -37.25 9.01 8.89
N ILE A 14 -36.63 9.85 8.06
CA ILE A 14 -35.47 9.44 7.28
C ILE A 14 -34.29 9.29 8.26
N MET A 15 -34.03 8.07 8.67
CA MET A 15 -32.81 7.70 9.40
C MET A 15 -31.62 7.82 8.44
N PHE A 16 -30.97 8.98 8.40
CA PHE A 16 -29.63 9.12 7.83
C PHE A 16 -28.67 8.38 8.76
N SER A 17 -28.38 7.11 8.45
CA SER A 17 -27.26 6.38 9.03
C SER A 17 -25.96 7.04 8.56
N PHE A 18 -25.46 7.99 9.33
CA PHE A 18 -24.08 8.46 9.19
C PHE A 18 -23.18 7.27 9.55
N PHE A 19 -22.71 6.54 8.56
CA PHE A 19 -21.53 5.70 8.71
C PHE A 19 -20.35 6.62 9.00
N ASN A 20 -20.15 6.97 10.25
CA ASN A 20 -18.89 7.50 10.74
C ASN A 20 -17.85 6.40 10.49
N LYS A 21 -17.12 6.46 9.36
CA LYS A 21 -15.84 5.79 9.27
C LYS A 21 -15.03 6.32 10.45
N VAL A 22 -14.83 5.47 11.47
CA VAL A 22 -13.88 5.77 12.56
C VAL A 22 -12.56 6.08 11.87
N GLN A 23 -12.25 7.37 11.78
CA GLN A 23 -10.99 7.81 11.20
C GLN A 23 -9.92 7.43 12.20
N ALA A 24 -9.12 6.41 11.89
CA ALA A 24 -8.02 6.00 12.74
C ALA A 24 -7.16 7.24 13.06
N ASN A 25 -7.00 7.54 14.35
CA ASN A 25 -6.17 8.65 14.78
C ASN A 25 -4.71 8.22 14.70
N TYR A 26 -4.04 8.58 13.60
CA TYR A 26 -2.63 8.26 13.36
C TYR A 26 -1.77 9.13 14.28
N GLU A 27 -1.06 8.52 15.23
CA GLU A 27 -0.02 9.18 16.01
C GLU A 27 1.15 9.63 15.12
N LYS A 28 1.50 8.80 14.13
CA LYS A 28 2.46 9.10 13.05
C LYS A 28 1.86 8.72 11.72
N ILE A 29 2.12 9.50 10.68
CA ILE A 29 1.79 9.17 9.29
C ILE A 29 2.98 8.49 8.61
N PHE A 30 2.76 7.92 7.42
CA PHE A 30 3.82 7.25 6.65
C PHE A 30 5.04 8.15 6.40
N PHE A 31 4.80 9.43 6.15
CA PHE A 31 5.86 10.40 5.83
C PHE A 31 6.75 10.78 7.01
N ASP A 32 6.39 10.39 8.24
CA ASP A 32 7.22 10.59 9.45
C ASP A 32 8.24 9.46 9.65
N LEU A 33 8.22 8.45 8.79
CA LEU A 33 9.06 7.27 8.88
C LEU A 33 10.30 7.38 7.98
N SER A 34 11.22 6.44 8.14
CA SER A 34 12.40 6.31 7.30
C SER A 34 12.71 4.84 7.02
N ILE A 35 13.43 4.57 5.93
CA ILE A 35 13.97 3.27 5.58
C ILE A 35 15.26 3.47 4.81
N LYS A 36 16.16 2.50 4.80
CA LYS A 36 17.33 2.53 3.91
C LYS A 36 16.94 2.12 2.49
N ASN A 37 17.54 2.75 1.50
CA ASN A 37 17.44 2.28 0.12
C ASN A 37 18.33 1.05 -0.11
N ILE A 38 18.27 0.49 -1.32
CA ILE A 38 19.06 -0.68 -1.71
C ILE A 38 20.60 -0.43 -1.62
N ASP A 39 21.04 0.82 -1.72
CA ASP A 39 22.44 1.24 -1.55
C ASP A 39 22.78 1.56 -0.08
N ASN A 40 21.96 1.14 0.87
CA ASN A 40 22.14 1.31 2.32
C ASN A 40 22.11 2.78 2.82
N LYS A 41 21.56 3.71 2.01
CA LYS A 41 21.41 5.13 2.37
C LYS A 41 20.02 5.36 2.96
N VAL A 42 19.95 6.13 4.05
CA VAL A 42 18.66 6.46 4.70
C VAL A 42 17.80 7.32 3.77
N ILE A 43 16.57 6.88 3.57
CA ILE A 43 15.49 7.63 2.93
C ILE A 43 14.53 8.10 4.02
N HIS A 44 14.41 9.39 4.22
CA HIS A 44 13.31 10.00 4.95
C HIS A 44 12.09 10.06 4.05
N LEU A 45 10.98 9.41 4.45
CA LEU A 45 9.80 9.26 3.58
C LEU A 45 9.02 10.57 3.40
N ASN A 46 9.34 11.63 4.18
CA ASN A 46 8.81 12.98 3.98
C ASN A 46 9.12 13.56 2.60
N LYS A 47 10.17 13.07 1.90
CA LYS A 47 10.46 13.46 0.51
C LYS A 47 9.35 13.09 -0.48
N TYR A 48 8.49 12.16 -0.09
CA TYR A 48 7.33 11.72 -0.87
C TYR A 48 6.00 12.34 -0.39
N LYS A 49 6.07 13.38 0.45
CA LYS A 49 4.88 14.10 0.90
C LYS A 49 4.03 14.52 -0.30
N ASP A 50 2.72 14.51 -0.13
CA ASP A 50 1.73 14.82 -1.16
C ASP A 50 1.74 13.84 -2.37
N LYS A 51 2.36 12.66 -2.21
CA LYS A 51 2.34 11.57 -3.19
C LYS A 51 1.49 10.40 -2.70
N THR A 52 0.90 9.70 -3.65
CA THR A 52 0.26 8.40 -3.41
C THR A 52 1.35 7.31 -3.46
N ILE A 53 1.39 6.43 -2.45
CA ILE A 53 2.43 5.41 -2.35
C ILE A 53 1.81 4.02 -2.51
N LEU A 54 2.37 3.19 -3.40
CA LEU A 54 2.13 1.75 -3.43
C LEU A 54 3.36 1.04 -2.87
N LEU A 55 3.27 0.59 -1.62
CA LEU A 55 4.31 -0.17 -0.95
C LEU A 55 4.11 -1.66 -1.23
N VAL A 56 5.16 -2.37 -1.65
CA VAL A 56 5.08 -3.80 -2.03
C VAL A 56 6.26 -4.55 -1.46
N ASN A 57 6.03 -5.64 -0.71
CA ASN A 57 7.12 -6.53 -0.36
C ASN A 57 7.41 -7.48 -1.52
N VAL A 58 8.67 -7.55 -1.92
CA VAL A 58 9.10 -8.19 -3.17
C VAL A 58 10.12 -9.31 -2.94
N ALA A 59 10.26 -10.20 -3.92
CA ALA A 59 11.27 -11.25 -3.92
C ALA A 59 11.62 -11.69 -5.35
N SER A 60 12.90 -12.02 -5.58
CA SER A 60 13.47 -12.37 -6.89
C SER A 60 13.14 -13.78 -7.35
N GLN A 61 12.89 -14.72 -6.43
CA GLN A 61 12.71 -16.17 -6.71
C GLN A 61 11.30 -16.66 -6.38
N CYS A 62 10.28 -15.84 -6.64
CA CYS A 62 8.90 -16.12 -6.31
C CYS A 62 8.06 -16.42 -7.57
N GLY A 63 7.03 -17.26 -7.46
CA GLY A 63 6.08 -17.45 -8.57
C GLY A 63 5.37 -16.15 -9.02
N PHE A 64 5.34 -15.13 -8.15
CA PHE A 64 4.79 -13.80 -8.45
C PHE A 64 5.83 -12.79 -8.95
N THR A 65 7.10 -13.14 -9.13
CA THR A 65 8.18 -12.22 -9.55
C THR A 65 7.87 -11.47 -10.85
N LYS A 66 7.08 -12.07 -11.75
CA LYS A 66 6.61 -11.40 -12.97
C LYS A 66 5.79 -10.14 -12.70
N GLN A 67 5.26 -9.95 -11.48
CA GLN A 67 4.57 -8.72 -11.11
C GLN A 67 5.50 -7.49 -11.06
N TYR A 68 6.82 -7.65 -11.07
CA TYR A 68 7.75 -6.53 -11.26
C TYR A 68 7.46 -5.77 -12.57
N SER A 69 7.20 -6.48 -13.68
CA SER A 69 6.83 -5.83 -14.95
C SER A 69 5.52 -5.04 -14.84
N SER A 70 4.51 -5.59 -14.16
CA SER A 70 3.24 -4.90 -13.92
C SER A 70 3.43 -3.67 -13.01
N LEU A 71 4.30 -3.76 -11.99
CA LEU A 71 4.64 -2.64 -11.10
C LEU A 71 5.36 -1.52 -11.86
N GLN A 72 6.33 -1.87 -12.72
CA GLN A 72 7.04 -0.89 -13.53
C GLN A 72 6.09 -0.19 -14.51
N THR A 73 5.24 -0.94 -15.20
CA THR A 73 4.21 -0.38 -16.10
C THR A 73 3.28 0.57 -15.35
N LEU A 74 2.82 0.18 -14.17
CA LEU A 74 1.96 1.01 -13.32
C LEU A 74 2.69 2.30 -12.90
N TYR A 75 3.94 2.18 -12.47
CA TYR A 75 4.77 3.31 -12.07
C TYR A 75 4.97 4.28 -13.23
N ASP A 76 5.35 3.79 -14.40
CA ASP A 76 5.57 4.63 -15.60
C ASP A 76 4.32 5.39 -16.02
N LYS A 77 3.15 4.75 -15.91
CA LYS A 77 1.86 5.38 -16.24
C LYS A 77 1.49 6.52 -15.30
N TYR A 78 1.76 6.37 -13.99
CA TYR A 78 1.22 7.29 -12.98
C TYR A 78 2.26 8.12 -12.22
N LYS A 79 3.58 7.89 -12.40
CA LYS A 79 4.64 8.65 -11.69
C LYS A 79 4.53 10.17 -11.86
N ASN A 80 4.20 10.63 -13.08
CA ASN A 80 4.02 12.05 -13.36
C ASN A 80 2.71 12.63 -12.78
N GLN A 81 1.78 11.77 -12.37
CA GLN A 81 0.53 12.12 -11.70
C GLN A 81 0.65 12.04 -10.18
N GLY A 82 1.80 11.61 -9.66
CA GLY A 82 2.07 11.61 -8.23
C GLY A 82 2.08 10.23 -7.57
N LEU A 83 2.05 9.12 -8.33
CA LEU A 83 2.27 7.78 -7.81
C LEU A 83 3.76 7.51 -7.57
N ILE A 84 4.10 6.98 -6.41
CA ILE A 84 5.39 6.35 -6.11
C ILE A 84 5.15 4.88 -5.79
N VAL A 85 5.85 3.99 -6.47
CA VAL A 85 5.96 2.57 -6.09
C VAL A 85 7.22 2.41 -5.24
N ILE A 86 7.16 1.65 -4.14
CA ILE A 86 8.33 1.33 -3.31
C ILE A 86 8.37 -0.19 -3.14
N GLY A 87 9.40 -0.83 -3.67
CA GLY A 87 9.67 -2.25 -3.47
C GLY A 87 10.49 -2.47 -2.21
N ILE A 88 10.03 -3.37 -1.33
CA ILE A 88 10.73 -3.76 -0.09
C ILE A 88 11.11 -5.24 -0.18
N PRO A 89 12.36 -5.57 -0.48
CA PRO A 89 12.82 -6.96 -0.51
C PRO A 89 12.67 -7.63 0.85
N SER A 90 12.21 -8.89 0.87
CA SER A 90 12.10 -9.66 2.11
C SER A 90 12.30 -11.16 1.88
N ASN A 91 13.15 -11.77 2.70
CA ASN A 91 13.45 -13.21 2.62
C ASN A 91 12.53 -14.09 3.49
N GLN A 92 11.48 -13.50 4.12
CA GLN A 92 10.64 -14.19 5.10
C GLN A 92 9.60 -15.15 4.51
N PHE A 93 9.50 -15.25 3.18
CA PHE A 93 8.52 -16.11 2.51
C PHE A 93 9.23 -17.16 1.66
N GLY A 94 9.48 -18.33 2.26
CA GLY A 94 10.11 -19.47 1.61
C GLY A 94 11.58 -19.25 1.22
N GLY A 95 12.27 -18.26 1.80
CA GLY A 95 13.66 -17.97 1.45
C GLY A 95 13.83 -17.45 0.02
N GLN A 96 12.81 -16.82 -0.56
CA GLN A 96 12.76 -16.47 -1.97
C GLN A 96 13.46 -15.13 -2.32
N GLU A 97 14.13 -14.50 -1.36
CA GLU A 97 15.01 -13.33 -1.57
C GLU A 97 16.36 -13.51 -0.88
N PRO A 98 17.15 -14.54 -1.27
CA PRO A 98 18.39 -14.88 -0.58
C PRO A 98 19.53 -13.90 -0.88
N GLY A 99 19.49 -13.22 -2.03
CA GLY A 99 20.56 -12.35 -2.54
C GLY A 99 20.92 -11.19 -1.61
N SER A 100 22.12 -10.67 -1.77
CA SER A 100 22.55 -9.38 -1.21
C SER A 100 21.76 -8.22 -1.83
N ASN A 101 21.86 -7.03 -1.26
CA ASN A 101 21.23 -5.83 -1.85
C ASN A 101 21.73 -5.55 -3.27
N ASP A 102 23.03 -5.73 -3.53
CA ASP A 102 23.62 -5.52 -4.86
C ASP A 102 23.06 -6.52 -5.88
N GLU A 103 22.98 -7.82 -5.49
CA GLU A 103 22.37 -8.86 -6.35
C GLU A 103 20.88 -8.60 -6.63
N ILE A 104 20.14 -8.12 -5.65
CA ILE A 104 18.72 -7.76 -5.80
C ILE A 104 18.58 -6.56 -6.75
N LYS A 105 19.43 -5.54 -6.59
CA LYS A 105 19.45 -4.37 -7.44
C LYS A 105 19.72 -4.75 -8.90
N ASP A 106 20.81 -5.50 -9.14
CA ASP A 106 21.17 -5.99 -10.46
C ASP A 106 20.06 -6.84 -11.09
N PHE A 107 19.43 -7.71 -10.30
CA PHE A 107 18.30 -8.52 -10.74
C PHE A 107 17.13 -7.65 -11.20
N CYS A 108 16.74 -6.65 -10.40
CA CYS A 108 15.62 -5.75 -10.70
C CYS A 108 15.89 -4.90 -11.95
N GLU A 109 17.09 -4.34 -12.06
CA GLU A 109 17.50 -3.49 -13.20
C GLU A 109 17.61 -4.32 -14.48
N THR A 110 18.31 -5.46 -14.45
CA THR A 110 18.63 -6.27 -15.64
C THR A 110 17.39 -7.00 -16.19
N ASN A 111 16.56 -7.58 -15.32
CA ASN A 111 15.46 -8.44 -15.77
C ASN A 111 14.15 -7.70 -15.97
N PHE A 112 13.94 -6.56 -15.30
CA PHE A 112 12.66 -5.86 -15.29
C PHE A 112 12.77 -4.36 -15.59
N ASN A 113 13.99 -3.81 -15.79
CA ASN A 113 14.24 -2.38 -16.00
C ASN A 113 13.58 -1.52 -14.90
N ILE A 114 13.65 -1.95 -13.65
CA ILE A 114 13.00 -1.26 -12.52
C ILE A 114 13.63 0.12 -12.31
N THR A 115 12.80 1.14 -12.29
CA THR A 115 13.18 2.53 -12.05
C THR A 115 12.52 3.14 -10.81
N PHE A 116 11.58 2.44 -10.21
CA PHE A 116 11.01 2.86 -8.92
C PHE A 116 11.93 2.48 -7.75
N PRO A 117 11.84 3.19 -6.61
CA PRO A 117 12.67 2.93 -5.43
C PRO A 117 12.59 1.49 -4.92
N ILE A 118 13.75 0.86 -4.75
CA ILE A 118 13.91 -0.41 -4.01
C ILE A 118 14.64 -0.09 -2.70
N THR A 119 14.22 -0.70 -1.61
CA THR A 119 14.81 -0.50 -0.28
C THR A 119 15.81 -1.59 0.06
N ASP A 120 16.54 -1.40 1.17
CA ASP A 120 17.25 -2.46 1.87
C ASP A 120 16.31 -3.64 2.16
N LYS A 121 16.87 -4.87 2.15
CA LYS A 121 16.14 -6.08 2.51
C LYS A 121 15.85 -6.09 4.01
N VAL A 122 14.55 -6.23 4.37
CA VAL A 122 14.10 -6.17 5.76
C VAL A 122 13.04 -7.23 6.08
N ASP A 123 12.81 -7.43 7.37
CA ASP A 123 11.68 -8.20 7.87
C ASP A 123 10.39 -7.38 7.73
N VAL A 124 9.33 -8.03 7.20
CA VAL A 124 8.03 -7.39 6.95
C VAL A 124 6.91 -7.94 7.84
N LYS A 125 7.22 -8.97 8.63
CA LYS A 125 6.30 -9.60 9.60
C LYS A 125 7.03 -10.08 10.85
N GLY A 126 6.29 -10.39 11.91
CA GLY A 126 6.83 -10.80 13.20
C GLY A 126 7.27 -9.62 14.07
N ASP A 127 7.94 -9.93 15.18
CA ASP A 127 8.30 -8.92 16.19
C ASP A 127 9.44 -8.01 15.72
N ASN A 128 10.30 -8.53 14.83
CA ASN A 128 11.40 -7.77 14.21
C ASN A 128 11.01 -7.05 12.93
N ALA A 129 9.72 -7.03 12.58
CA ALA A 129 9.27 -6.33 11.36
C ALA A 129 9.73 -4.86 11.38
N HIS A 130 10.18 -4.38 10.23
CA HIS A 130 10.58 -2.98 10.06
C HIS A 130 9.48 -2.01 10.51
N GLN A 131 9.86 -0.86 11.06
CA GLN A 131 8.95 0.14 11.64
C GLN A 131 7.77 0.51 10.73
N ILE A 132 7.93 0.47 9.41
CA ILE A 132 6.86 0.73 8.44
C ILE A 132 5.74 -0.31 8.57
N TYR A 133 6.06 -1.59 8.72
CA TYR A 133 5.07 -2.66 8.86
C TYR A 133 4.48 -2.70 10.27
N GLN A 134 5.25 -2.36 11.30
CA GLN A 134 4.73 -2.17 12.67
C GLN A 134 3.73 -1.01 12.69
N TRP A 135 4.08 0.13 12.07
CA TRP A 135 3.20 1.28 11.89
C TRP A 135 1.91 0.90 11.13
N ALA A 136 2.04 0.18 10.03
CA ALA A 136 0.90 -0.24 9.23
C ALA A 136 -0.06 -1.14 10.04
N LYS A 137 0.48 -2.14 10.76
CA LYS A 137 -0.29 -3.01 11.65
C LYS A 137 -1.00 -2.23 12.75
N LYS A 138 -0.31 -1.27 13.41
CA LYS A 138 -0.87 -0.44 14.48
C LYS A 138 -2.08 0.38 13.99
N ASN A 139 -1.98 0.96 12.79
CA ASN A 139 -2.96 1.94 12.29
C ASN A 139 -4.09 1.32 11.44
N HIS A 140 -3.88 0.16 10.82
CA HIS A 140 -4.86 -0.45 9.91
C HIS A 140 -5.11 -1.96 10.17
N GLY A 141 -4.44 -2.53 11.17
CA GLY A 141 -4.68 -3.88 11.63
C GLY A 141 -4.05 -4.98 10.77
N LYS A 142 -4.57 -6.20 10.92
CA LYS A 142 -3.94 -7.43 10.39
C LYS A 142 -3.92 -7.53 8.85
N SER A 143 -4.75 -6.76 8.15
CA SER A 143 -4.79 -6.76 6.68
C SER A 143 -3.48 -6.24 6.06
N THR A 144 -2.71 -5.43 6.80
CA THR A 144 -1.42 -4.89 6.37
C THR A 144 -0.24 -5.83 6.57
N ILE A 145 -0.43 -6.94 7.30
CA ILE A 145 0.62 -7.92 7.51
C ILE A 145 0.72 -8.80 6.26
N PRO A 146 1.86 -8.78 5.53
CA PRO A 146 2.04 -9.62 4.36
C PRO A 146 1.90 -11.10 4.73
N LYS A 147 1.08 -11.85 3.97
CA LYS A 147 0.96 -13.31 4.09
C LYS A 147 1.87 -14.04 3.12
N TRP A 148 2.31 -13.34 2.07
CA TRP A 148 3.23 -13.84 1.05
C TRP A 148 3.94 -12.68 0.36
N ASN A 149 4.90 -12.98 -0.54
CA ASN A 149 5.55 -11.98 -1.38
C ASN A 149 4.52 -11.26 -2.27
N PHE A 150 4.81 -10.03 -2.68
CA PHE A 150 3.97 -9.16 -3.51
C PHE A 150 2.61 -8.80 -2.87
N HIS A 151 2.54 -8.71 -1.54
CA HIS A 151 1.47 -8.01 -0.85
C HIS A 151 1.64 -6.50 -1.02
N LYS A 152 0.53 -5.77 -1.20
CA LYS A 152 0.56 -4.34 -1.46
C LYS A 152 -0.19 -3.59 -0.38
N ILE A 153 0.36 -2.42 0.01
CA ILE A 153 -0.28 -1.44 0.89
C ILE A 153 -0.36 -0.13 0.12
N LEU A 154 -1.57 0.38 -0.11
CA LEU A 154 -1.80 1.67 -0.75
C LEU A 154 -1.93 2.76 0.31
N ILE A 155 -1.16 3.83 0.16
CA ILE A 155 -1.10 4.95 1.09
C ILE A 155 -1.45 6.22 0.33
N ASN A 156 -2.36 7.03 0.86
CA ASN A 156 -2.84 8.26 0.24
C ASN A 156 -1.89 9.44 0.49
N LYS A 157 -2.19 10.60 -0.11
CA LYS A 157 -1.40 11.83 -0.01
C LYS A 157 -1.26 12.37 1.41
N ASP A 158 -2.18 12.01 2.32
CA ASP A 158 -2.10 12.37 3.74
C ASP A 158 -1.18 11.44 4.54
N GLY A 159 -0.56 10.45 3.90
CA GLY A 159 0.29 9.45 4.54
C GLY A 159 -0.50 8.42 5.36
N LYS A 160 -1.78 8.23 5.06
CA LYS A 160 -2.66 7.24 5.71
C LYS A 160 -2.91 6.07 4.79
N ILE A 161 -3.11 4.88 5.37
CA ILE A 161 -3.39 3.68 4.57
C ILE A 161 -4.80 3.79 3.98
N GLN A 162 -4.88 3.63 2.67
CA GLN A 162 -6.12 3.64 1.88
C GLN A 162 -6.70 2.23 1.73
N ASP A 163 -5.87 1.27 1.31
CA ASP A 163 -6.30 -0.12 1.07
C ASP A 163 -5.10 -1.08 1.11
N THR A 164 -5.37 -2.38 1.13
CA THR A 164 -4.37 -3.45 1.05
C THR A 164 -4.80 -4.51 0.03
N PHE A 165 -3.82 -5.09 -0.69
CA PHE A 165 -4.08 -6.11 -1.70
C PHE A 165 -3.14 -7.30 -1.49
N ASN A 166 -3.69 -8.50 -1.53
CA ASN A 166 -2.89 -9.71 -1.41
C ASN A 166 -2.04 -9.97 -2.68
N SER A 167 -1.17 -10.97 -2.61
CA SER A 167 -0.23 -11.35 -3.66
C SER A 167 -0.88 -11.67 -5.02
N PHE A 168 -2.10 -12.23 -5.01
CA PHE A 168 -2.81 -12.65 -6.22
C PHE A 168 -3.40 -11.49 -7.04
N VAL A 169 -3.52 -10.31 -6.42
CA VAL A 169 -4.05 -9.13 -7.12
C VAL A 169 -2.93 -8.51 -7.94
N ASP A 170 -3.02 -8.62 -9.27
CA ASP A 170 -2.04 -8.02 -10.18
C ASP A 170 -2.05 -6.49 -10.07
N PRO A 171 -0.87 -5.82 -10.10
CA PRO A 171 -0.77 -4.36 -10.03
C PRO A 171 -1.58 -3.61 -11.09
N LEU A 172 -1.77 -4.20 -12.28
CA LEU A 172 -2.55 -3.60 -13.37
C LEU A 172 -4.05 -3.98 -13.33
N SER A 173 -4.50 -4.67 -12.28
CA SER A 173 -5.92 -5.00 -12.13
C SER A 173 -6.77 -3.74 -11.97
N LYS A 174 -8.00 -3.75 -12.50
CA LYS A 174 -8.98 -2.66 -12.30
C LYS A 174 -9.15 -2.31 -10.81
N LYS A 175 -9.02 -3.30 -9.92
CA LYS A 175 -9.16 -3.11 -8.49
C LYS A 175 -8.10 -2.14 -7.95
N ILE A 176 -6.83 -2.30 -8.33
CA ILE A 176 -5.73 -1.42 -7.90
C ILE A 176 -5.79 -0.09 -8.65
N ILE A 177 -5.97 -0.12 -9.97
CA ILE A 177 -6.00 1.08 -10.80
C ILE A 177 -7.08 2.05 -10.34
N ASN A 178 -8.32 1.60 -10.16
CA ASN A 178 -9.43 2.46 -9.74
C ASN A 178 -9.17 3.09 -8.34
N GLN A 179 -8.56 2.35 -7.41
CA GLN A 179 -8.20 2.89 -6.09
C GLN A 179 -7.10 3.96 -6.20
N ILE A 180 -6.07 3.72 -7.02
CA ILE A 180 -5.01 4.70 -7.26
C ILE A 180 -5.59 5.95 -7.91
N GLU A 181 -6.35 5.83 -9.00
CA GLU A 181 -6.94 6.95 -9.74
C GLU A 181 -7.89 7.79 -8.87
N SER A 182 -8.54 7.18 -7.88
CA SER A 182 -9.45 7.90 -6.96
C SER A 182 -8.74 8.79 -5.94
N ILE A 183 -7.41 8.64 -5.77
CA ILE A 183 -6.62 9.37 -4.76
C ILE A 183 -5.38 10.09 -5.35
N LEU A 184 -5.16 10.03 -6.68
CA LEU A 184 -4.15 10.82 -7.40
C LEU A 184 -4.61 12.29 -7.64
#